data_c5388baa1661b5c616b17628d07ed6a4
#
_entry.id   c5388baa1661b5c616b17628d07ed6a4
#
_cell.length_a   1.000
_cell.length_b   1.000
_cell.length_c   1.000
_cell.angle_alpha   90.00
_cell.angle_beta   90.00
_cell.angle_gamma   90.00
#
_symmetry.space_group_name_H-M   'P 1'
#
loop_
_entity.id
_entity.type
_entity.pdbx_description
1 polymer ?
#
loop_
_entity_poly.entity_id
_entity_poly.type
_entity_poly.pdbx_seq_one_letter_code
_entity_poly.pdbx_strand_id
1 'polypeptide(L)'
;MATNSYNPDVLNCLANLSNDEVFTPPELANRILDLLPQELFQSPDTKFLDPFSKSGVFLREIVKRLDRGLEKNIPERQSRIDHILHNQVFGIAITELTSYLSRRSLYCSMHADGKYSVSRFSTECGNILYSNRSHTWENGKCKYCGASQAVYDRGSDAEQYAYMFIHTENPSQFFDNMKFDVIIGNPPYQLSDGSGASTDAAMPIYNRFVEQALKLKPRFLSMIIPSKWMVGGRGLQKFRKMMTHDSHLRYLYDYEDASTCFPGVHIDGGVCYFLWDEKY
;
A
#
# COMPACT_ATOMS: atom_id res chain seq x y z
N MET A 1 14.06 -36.69 3.30
CA MET A 1 13.45 -35.65 2.46
C MET A 1 12.34 -34.99 3.30
N ALA A 2 12.57 -33.81 3.85
CA ALA A 2 11.57 -33.08 4.60
C ALA A 2 10.56 -32.51 3.60
N THR A 3 9.34 -33.03 3.62
CA THR A 3 8.22 -32.43 2.92
C THR A 3 7.96 -31.05 3.58
N ASN A 4 8.34 -29.98 2.90
CA ASN A 4 7.83 -28.65 3.23
C ASN A 4 6.30 -28.72 3.11
N SER A 5 5.62 -28.94 4.20
CA SER A 5 4.17 -28.75 4.25
C SER A 5 3.94 -27.24 4.15
N TYR A 6 3.58 -26.79 2.95
CA TYR A 6 3.05 -25.45 2.74
C TYR A 6 1.82 -25.31 3.64
N ASN A 7 1.97 -24.55 4.70
CA ASN A 7 0.85 -24.15 5.55
C ASN A 7 0.36 -22.80 4.99
N PRO A 8 -0.76 -22.78 4.22
CA PRO A 8 -1.25 -21.52 3.65
C PRO A 8 -1.54 -20.57 4.82
N ASP A 9 -0.86 -19.45 4.85
CA ASP A 9 -1.20 -18.37 5.76
C ASP A 9 -2.69 -18.01 5.57
N VAL A 10 -3.40 -17.75 6.65
CA VAL A 10 -4.81 -17.30 6.62
C VAL A 10 -4.97 -16.11 5.65
N LEU A 11 -3.94 -15.30 5.48
CA LEU A 11 -3.88 -14.20 4.51
C LEU A 11 -3.93 -14.69 3.05
N ASN A 12 -3.36 -15.85 2.72
CA ASN A 12 -3.47 -16.43 1.38
C ASN A 12 -4.90 -16.95 1.10
N CYS A 13 -5.61 -17.40 2.14
CA CYS A 13 -7.01 -17.80 2.02
C CYS A 13 -7.93 -16.59 1.80
N LEU A 14 -7.62 -15.46 2.43
CA LEU A 14 -8.36 -14.20 2.27
C LEU A 14 -8.09 -13.53 0.92
N ALA A 15 -6.89 -13.68 0.36
CA ALA A 15 -6.54 -13.16 -0.96
C ALA A 15 -7.38 -13.77 -2.09
N ASN A 16 -7.88 -15.00 -1.89
CA ASN A 16 -8.74 -15.67 -2.86
C ASN A 16 -10.22 -15.25 -2.74
N LEU A 17 -10.59 -14.44 -1.76
CA LEU A 17 -11.98 -14.00 -1.57
C LEU A 17 -12.33 -12.73 -2.35
N SER A 18 -11.34 -11.94 -2.77
CA SER A 18 -11.55 -10.83 -3.70
C SER A 18 -10.49 -10.91 -4.81
N ASN A 19 -10.91 -11.01 -6.06
CA ASN A 19 -10.01 -11.07 -7.22
C ASN A 19 -9.17 -9.80 -7.42
N ASP A 20 -9.43 -8.73 -6.67
CA ASP A 20 -8.82 -7.42 -6.86
C ASP A 20 -7.76 -7.07 -5.80
N GLU A 21 -7.61 -7.86 -4.72
CA GLU A 21 -6.69 -7.59 -3.61
C GLU A 21 -5.55 -8.61 -3.53
N VAL A 22 -4.44 -8.31 -4.16
CA VAL A 22 -3.23 -9.15 -4.07
C VAL A 22 -2.44 -8.80 -2.81
N PHE A 23 -2.22 -9.79 -1.94
CA PHE A 23 -1.37 -9.66 -0.75
C PHE A 23 0.10 -9.88 -1.10
N THR A 24 0.97 -9.02 -0.58
CA THR A 24 2.41 -9.08 -0.86
C THR A 24 3.08 -10.09 0.08
N PRO A 25 3.78 -11.11 -0.45
CA PRO A 25 4.60 -11.98 0.39
C PRO A 25 5.73 -11.21 1.09
N PRO A 26 6.14 -11.61 2.33
CA PRO A 26 7.22 -10.96 3.06
C PRO A 26 8.54 -10.90 2.29
N GLU A 27 8.85 -11.94 1.52
CA GLU A 27 10.07 -12.03 0.71
C GLU A 27 10.09 -10.96 -0.38
N LEU A 28 8.94 -10.72 -1.04
CA LEU A 28 8.79 -9.66 -2.04
C LEU A 28 8.87 -8.28 -1.41
N ALA A 29 8.18 -8.07 -0.27
CA ALA A 29 8.27 -6.82 0.47
C ALA A 29 9.72 -6.49 0.85
N ASN A 30 10.49 -7.49 1.31
CA ASN A 30 11.90 -7.31 1.64
C ASN A 30 12.77 -6.99 0.41
N ARG A 31 12.56 -7.65 -0.74
CA ARG A 31 13.26 -7.30 -2.00
C ARG A 31 13.02 -5.84 -2.42
N ILE A 32 11.79 -5.35 -2.25
CA ILE A 32 11.44 -3.96 -2.56
C ILE A 32 12.10 -3.00 -1.55
N LEU A 33 12.11 -3.34 -0.26
CA LEU A 33 12.78 -2.56 0.79
C LEU A 33 14.31 -2.52 0.63
N ASP A 34 14.91 -3.54 -0.01
CA ASP A 34 16.35 -3.60 -0.28
C ASP A 34 16.79 -2.58 -1.35
N LEU A 35 15.87 -2.02 -2.14
CA LEU A 35 16.16 -0.93 -3.09
C LEU A 35 16.40 0.41 -2.39
N LEU A 36 15.85 0.57 -1.18
CA LEU A 36 16.00 1.81 -0.40
C LEU A 36 17.42 1.90 0.20
N PRO A 37 17.97 3.12 0.33
CA PRO A 37 19.19 3.34 1.10
C PRO A 37 19.02 2.83 2.53
N GLN A 38 19.89 1.92 2.97
CA GLN A 38 19.73 1.22 4.25
C GLN A 38 19.97 2.11 5.48
N GLU A 39 20.64 3.24 5.31
CA GLU A 39 20.80 4.27 6.34
C GLU A 39 19.47 4.89 6.79
N LEU A 40 18.42 4.82 5.97
CA LEU A 40 17.06 5.26 6.34
C LEU A 40 16.52 4.50 7.55
N PHE A 41 16.90 3.23 7.69
CA PHE A 41 16.49 2.40 8.82
C PHE A 41 17.36 2.59 10.08
N GLN A 42 18.39 3.44 10.02
CA GLN A 42 19.27 3.79 11.14
C GLN A 42 19.00 5.20 11.69
N SER A 43 18.14 5.96 11.04
CA SER A 43 17.75 7.30 11.45
C SER A 43 16.46 7.27 12.28
N PRO A 44 16.43 7.89 13.47
CA PRO A 44 15.20 7.97 14.28
C PRO A 44 14.15 8.93 13.70
N ASP A 45 14.52 9.75 12.71
CA ASP A 45 13.63 10.76 12.16
C ASP A 45 12.96 10.35 10.85
N THR A 46 13.42 9.27 10.20
CA THR A 46 12.85 8.79 8.93
C THR A 46 11.41 8.32 9.10
N LYS A 47 10.52 8.83 8.25
CA LYS A 47 9.10 8.49 8.26
C LYS A 47 8.69 7.71 7.03
N PHE A 48 8.00 6.60 7.27
CA PHE A 48 7.52 5.66 6.26
C PHE A 48 5.99 5.66 6.21
N LEU A 49 5.42 5.68 5.00
CA LEU A 49 3.98 5.59 4.77
C LEU A 49 3.66 4.45 3.79
N ASP A 50 2.75 3.57 4.19
CA ASP A 50 2.03 2.66 3.28
C ASP A 50 0.57 3.15 3.17
N PRO A 51 0.22 3.93 2.12
CA PRO A 51 -1.11 4.56 2.02
C PRO A 51 -2.18 3.63 1.45
N PHE A 52 -1.89 2.33 1.28
CA PHE A 52 -2.81 1.29 0.79
C PHE A 52 -2.55 -0.04 1.49
N SER A 53 -2.35 0.04 2.80
CA SER A 53 -2.00 -1.10 3.63
C SER A 53 -3.12 -2.14 3.67
N LYS A 54 -2.75 -3.39 3.46
CA LYS A 54 -3.64 -4.56 3.47
C LYS A 54 -3.37 -5.43 4.70
N SER A 55 -2.32 -6.26 4.63
CA SER A 55 -1.87 -7.08 5.77
C SER A 55 -0.88 -6.35 6.69
N GLY A 56 -0.42 -5.16 6.32
CA GLY A 56 0.64 -4.44 7.04
C GLY A 56 2.04 -5.00 6.83
N VAL A 57 2.25 -5.85 5.81
CA VAL A 57 3.53 -6.55 5.60
C VAL A 57 4.70 -5.58 5.39
N PHE A 58 4.54 -4.54 4.55
CA PHE A 58 5.59 -3.56 4.34
C PHE A 58 5.97 -2.85 5.65
N LEU A 59 4.96 -2.37 6.36
CA LEU A 59 5.18 -1.67 7.63
C LEU A 59 5.81 -2.58 8.68
N ARG A 60 5.40 -3.85 8.77
CA ARG A 60 6.01 -4.84 9.67
C ARG A 60 7.48 -5.10 9.34
N GLU A 61 7.83 -5.27 8.08
CA GLU A 61 9.22 -5.48 7.68
C GLU A 61 10.08 -4.21 7.89
N ILE A 62 9.49 -3.01 7.73
CA ILE A 62 10.11 -1.72 8.09
C ILE A 62 10.39 -1.67 9.59
N VAL A 63 9.40 -2.00 10.44
CA VAL A 63 9.58 -2.03 11.91
C VAL A 63 10.75 -2.95 12.31
N LYS A 64 10.85 -4.14 11.70
CA LYS A 64 11.96 -5.07 11.97
C LYS A 64 13.34 -4.49 11.58
N ARG A 65 13.42 -3.72 10.51
CA ARG A 65 14.67 -3.06 10.08
C ARG A 65 15.01 -1.89 11.00
N LEU A 66 14.03 -1.07 11.35
CA LEU A 66 14.20 0.04 12.29
C LEU A 66 14.58 -0.45 13.69
N ASP A 67 13.97 -1.54 14.21
CA ASP A 67 14.30 -2.11 15.52
C ASP A 67 15.78 -2.50 15.60
N ARG A 68 16.32 -3.10 14.54
CA ARG A 68 17.77 -3.42 14.47
C ARG A 68 18.63 -2.17 14.23
N GLY A 69 18.19 -1.29 13.32
CA GLY A 69 18.99 -0.11 12.92
C GLY A 69 19.14 0.93 14.02
N LEU A 70 18.13 1.05 14.90
CA LEU A 70 18.09 2.04 15.98
C LEU A 70 18.60 1.51 17.33
N GLU A 71 19.10 0.28 17.41
CA GLU A 71 19.54 -0.32 18.68
C GLU A 71 20.61 0.52 19.39
N LYS A 72 21.51 1.14 18.63
CA LYS A 72 22.55 2.02 19.18
C LYS A 72 22.00 3.38 19.64
N ASN A 73 20.99 3.90 18.94
CA ASN A 73 20.41 5.21 19.22
C ASN A 73 19.40 5.15 20.37
N ILE A 74 18.64 4.07 20.44
CA ILE A 74 17.60 3.83 21.46
C ILE A 74 17.81 2.39 22.00
N PRO A 75 18.73 2.19 22.97
CA PRO A 75 19.12 0.84 23.42
C PRO A 75 17.98 0.08 24.11
N GLU A 76 17.15 0.78 24.88
CA GLU A 76 16.00 0.15 25.56
C GLU A 76 14.93 -0.22 24.54
N ARG A 77 14.60 -1.52 24.48
CA ARG A 77 13.80 -2.08 23.40
C ARG A 77 12.35 -1.57 23.38
N GLN A 78 11.70 -1.43 24.53
CA GLN A 78 10.32 -0.95 24.56
C GLN A 78 10.26 0.51 24.10
N SER A 79 11.15 1.35 24.59
CA SER A 79 11.26 2.76 24.15
C SER A 79 11.53 2.86 22.65
N ARG A 80 12.35 1.96 22.11
CA ARG A 80 12.63 1.89 20.66
C ARG A 80 11.39 1.48 19.86
N ILE A 81 10.66 0.47 20.31
CA ILE A 81 9.43 0.04 19.66
C ILE A 81 8.36 1.14 19.73
N ASP A 82 8.20 1.79 20.88
CA ASP A 82 7.26 2.90 21.05
C ASP A 82 7.64 4.06 20.11
N HIS A 83 8.93 4.42 20.04
CA HIS A 83 9.41 5.45 19.14
C HIS A 83 9.09 5.13 17.67
N ILE A 84 9.40 3.92 17.20
CA ILE A 84 9.17 3.48 15.83
C ILE A 84 7.68 3.54 15.49
N LEU A 85 6.84 2.94 16.32
CA LEU A 85 5.41 2.82 16.04
C LEU A 85 4.68 4.16 16.14
N HIS A 86 5.09 5.07 17.03
CA HIS A 86 4.46 6.38 17.18
C HIS A 86 4.96 7.41 16.17
N ASN A 87 6.25 7.37 15.78
CA ASN A 87 6.89 8.49 15.10
C ASN A 87 7.37 8.19 13.67
N GLN A 88 7.52 6.90 13.28
CA GLN A 88 8.19 6.55 12.04
C GLN A 88 7.33 5.76 11.06
N VAL A 89 6.31 5.00 11.54
CA VAL A 89 5.57 4.06 10.72
C VAL A 89 4.09 4.44 10.68
N PHE A 90 3.58 4.69 9.46
CA PHE A 90 2.23 5.18 9.22
C PHE A 90 1.58 4.40 8.08
N GLY A 91 0.26 4.24 8.14
CA GLY A 91 -0.49 3.55 7.10
C GLY A 91 -1.91 4.07 6.92
N ILE A 92 -2.44 3.88 5.71
CA ILE A 92 -3.87 4.02 5.42
C ILE A 92 -4.34 2.68 4.89
N ALA A 93 -5.28 2.06 5.57
CA ALA A 93 -5.85 0.80 5.12
C ALA A 93 -6.87 1.03 4.01
N ILE A 94 -7.00 0.04 3.12
CA ILE A 94 -7.92 0.13 1.98
C ILE A 94 -9.36 -0.25 2.34
N THR A 95 -9.55 -1.13 3.34
CA THR A 95 -10.84 -1.55 3.88
C THR A 95 -10.80 -1.59 5.40
N GLU A 96 -11.97 -1.69 6.04
CA GLU A 96 -12.03 -1.87 7.49
C GLU A 96 -11.30 -3.13 7.93
N LEU A 97 -11.55 -4.26 7.25
CA LEU A 97 -10.89 -5.54 7.54
C LEU A 97 -9.36 -5.42 7.44
N THR A 98 -8.85 -4.79 6.40
CA THR A 98 -7.39 -4.61 6.23
C THR A 98 -6.82 -3.66 7.27
N SER A 99 -7.60 -2.73 7.84
CA SER A 99 -7.16 -1.91 8.97
C SER A 99 -6.89 -2.77 10.20
N TYR A 100 -7.78 -3.71 10.51
CA TYR A 100 -7.59 -4.64 11.63
C TYR A 100 -6.41 -5.60 11.41
N LEU A 101 -6.23 -6.10 10.17
CA LEU A 101 -5.08 -6.95 9.81
C LEU A 101 -3.76 -6.20 9.96
N SER A 102 -3.69 -4.97 9.44
CA SER A 102 -2.49 -4.13 9.55
C SER A 102 -2.15 -3.81 11.01
N ARG A 103 -3.15 -3.42 11.81
CA ARG A 103 -2.96 -3.14 13.25
C ARG A 103 -2.47 -4.39 13.99
N ARG A 104 -3.06 -5.56 13.73
CA ARG A 104 -2.58 -6.82 14.31
C ARG A 104 -1.14 -7.15 13.92
N SER A 105 -0.77 -6.88 12.69
CA SER A 105 0.61 -7.10 12.22
C SER A 105 1.63 -6.19 12.88
N LEU A 106 1.24 -4.93 13.22
CA LEU A 106 2.13 -3.94 13.82
C LEU A 106 2.04 -3.91 15.35
N TYR A 107 0.83 -3.89 15.89
CA TYR A 107 0.57 -3.64 17.30
C TYR A 107 0.31 -4.91 18.10
N CYS A 108 0.27 -6.09 17.45
CA CYS A 108 -0.19 -7.36 18.03
C CYS A 108 -1.64 -7.31 18.51
N SER A 109 -2.36 -6.24 18.21
CA SER A 109 -3.73 -5.97 18.63
C SER A 109 -4.51 -5.28 17.51
N MET A 110 -5.81 -5.56 17.44
CA MET A 110 -6.76 -4.88 16.54
C MET A 110 -6.97 -3.42 16.98
N HIS A 111 -6.85 -3.12 18.27
CA HIS A 111 -7.01 -1.82 18.89
C HIS A 111 -5.65 -1.35 19.44
N ALA A 112 -5.13 -0.24 18.94
CA ALA A 112 -3.82 0.27 19.30
C ALA A 112 -3.79 0.87 20.72
N ASP A 113 -4.92 1.31 21.26
CA ASP A 113 -5.10 1.77 22.63
C ASP A 113 -5.35 0.63 23.63
N GLY A 114 -5.54 -0.61 23.14
CA GLY A 114 -5.87 -1.77 23.94
C GLY A 114 -4.72 -2.24 24.82
N LYS A 115 -5.06 -2.92 25.92
CA LYS A 115 -4.08 -3.44 26.91
C LYS A 115 -3.10 -4.48 26.33
N TYR A 116 -3.44 -5.10 25.22
CA TYR A 116 -2.61 -6.11 24.54
C TYR A 116 -1.77 -5.54 23.39
N SER A 117 -1.90 -4.22 23.11
CA SER A 117 -1.05 -3.57 22.13
C SER A 117 0.41 -3.56 22.60
N VAL A 118 1.35 -3.90 21.73
CA VAL A 118 2.79 -3.88 22.02
C VAL A 118 3.30 -2.47 22.29
N SER A 119 2.60 -1.46 21.78
CA SER A 119 2.81 -0.03 22.05
C SER A 119 1.43 0.63 22.16
N ARG A 120 1.20 1.38 23.25
CA ARG A 120 -0.12 1.92 23.56
C ARG A 120 -0.30 3.32 23.00
N PHE A 121 -1.30 3.46 22.16
CA PHE A 121 -1.70 4.75 21.58
C PHE A 121 -2.85 5.40 22.38
N SER A 122 -3.10 6.67 22.10
CA SER A 122 -4.26 7.42 22.62
C SER A 122 -5.54 7.15 21.84
N THR A 123 -5.43 6.54 20.65
CA THR A 123 -6.55 6.23 19.76
C THR A 123 -6.56 4.77 19.37
N GLU A 124 -7.73 4.24 19.07
CA GLU A 124 -7.93 2.86 18.63
C GLU A 124 -7.18 2.51 17.35
N CYS A 125 -7.03 3.46 16.44
CA CYS A 125 -6.37 3.22 15.15
C CYS A 125 -4.85 3.35 15.23
N GLY A 126 -4.30 4.04 16.24
CA GLY A 126 -2.89 4.43 16.23
C GLY A 126 -2.55 5.19 14.94
N ASN A 127 -1.47 4.80 14.29
CA ASN A 127 -1.02 5.37 13.02
C ASN A 127 -1.53 4.60 11.78
N ILE A 128 -2.43 3.62 11.95
CA ILE A 128 -3.06 2.90 10.83
C ILE A 128 -4.49 3.41 10.66
N LEU A 129 -4.64 4.37 9.78
CA LEU A 129 -5.90 5.06 9.55
C LEU A 129 -6.81 4.27 8.62
N TYR A 130 -8.10 4.38 8.88
CA TYR A 130 -9.16 3.98 7.97
C TYR A 130 -10.39 4.85 8.22
N SER A 131 -11.05 5.28 7.17
CA SER A 131 -12.40 5.81 7.26
C SER A 131 -13.17 5.42 6.00
N ASN A 132 -14.42 5.02 6.19
CA ASN A 132 -15.30 4.80 5.07
C ASN A 132 -15.49 6.14 4.31
N ARG A 133 -15.42 6.08 2.97
CA ARG A 133 -15.60 7.23 2.09
C ARG A 133 -16.65 6.91 1.05
N SER A 134 -17.37 7.94 0.62
CA SER A 134 -18.29 7.85 -0.49
C SER A 134 -17.65 8.38 -1.77
N HIS A 135 -18.08 7.86 -2.91
CA HIS A 135 -17.70 8.43 -4.20
C HIS A 135 -18.29 9.82 -4.37
N THR A 136 -17.56 10.69 -5.08
CA THR A 136 -18.07 11.99 -5.52
C THR A 136 -18.45 11.89 -6.99
N TRP A 137 -19.76 11.91 -7.26
CA TRP A 137 -20.29 11.68 -8.59
C TRP A 137 -20.35 12.95 -9.43
N GLU A 138 -19.78 12.90 -10.64
CA GLU A 138 -19.84 13.95 -11.65
C GLU A 138 -20.15 13.28 -13.01
N ASN A 139 -21.28 13.61 -13.63
CA ASN A 139 -21.71 13.05 -14.92
C ASN A 139 -21.70 11.50 -14.95
N GLY A 140 -22.20 10.86 -13.88
CA GLY A 140 -22.32 9.40 -13.77
C GLY A 140 -21.00 8.66 -13.51
N LYS A 141 -19.89 9.38 -13.22
CA LYS A 141 -18.59 8.82 -12.86
C LYS A 141 -18.04 9.46 -11.60
N CYS A 142 -17.24 8.71 -10.84
CA CYS A 142 -16.54 9.30 -9.71
C CYS A 142 -15.44 10.25 -10.18
N LYS A 143 -15.40 11.45 -9.64
CA LYS A 143 -14.40 12.48 -9.90
C LYS A 143 -12.97 11.97 -9.66
N TYR A 144 -12.75 11.17 -8.61
CA TYR A 144 -11.42 10.74 -8.18
C TYR A 144 -10.95 9.45 -8.85
N CYS A 145 -11.76 8.40 -8.81
CA CYS A 145 -11.37 7.08 -9.31
C CYS A 145 -11.94 6.76 -10.70
N GLY A 146 -12.97 7.48 -11.14
CA GLY A 146 -13.65 7.24 -12.43
C GLY A 146 -14.64 6.08 -12.40
N ALA A 147 -14.93 5.48 -11.23
CA ALA A 147 -15.92 4.42 -11.07
C ALA A 147 -17.28 4.84 -11.63
N SER A 148 -18.01 3.90 -12.22
CA SER A 148 -19.38 4.13 -12.73
C SER A 148 -20.36 4.26 -11.58
N GLN A 149 -21.17 5.32 -11.56
CA GLN A 149 -22.21 5.50 -10.56
C GLN A 149 -23.23 4.37 -10.60
N ALA A 150 -23.61 3.91 -11.77
CA ALA A 150 -24.59 2.82 -11.95
C ALA A 150 -24.14 1.50 -11.31
N VAL A 151 -22.82 1.31 -11.13
CA VAL A 151 -22.24 0.08 -10.56
C VAL A 151 -21.95 0.24 -9.07
N TYR A 152 -21.40 1.40 -8.66
CA TYR A 152 -20.85 1.60 -7.32
C TYR A 152 -21.74 2.42 -6.38
N ASP A 153 -22.84 2.97 -6.84
CA ASP A 153 -23.84 3.64 -5.99
C ASP A 153 -24.79 2.59 -5.41
N ARG A 154 -24.30 1.86 -4.39
CA ARG A 154 -24.99 0.69 -3.80
C ARG A 154 -25.71 0.98 -2.48
N GLY A 155 -25.87 2.27 -2.13
CA GLY A 155 -26.39 2.67 -0.82
C GLY A 155 -25.32 2.66 0.28
N SER A 156 -25.70 3.14 1.46
CA SER A 156 -24.75 3.40 2.57
C SER A 156 -24.19 2.15 3.26
N ASP A 157 -24.87 1.00 3.11
CA ASP A 157 -24.61 -0.21 3.89
C ASP A 157 -23.62 -1.17 3.20
N ALA A 158 -23.29 -0.91 1.92
CA ALA A 158 -22.33 -1.70 1.17
C ALA A 158 -20.97 -0.98 1.11
N GLU A 159 -19.88 -1.77 1.06
CA GLU A 159 -18.55 -1.22 0.84
C GLU A 159 -18.49 -0.50 -0.51
N GLN A 160 -18.06 0.77 -0.48
CA GLN A 160 -18.12 1.65 -1.65
C GLN A 160 -16.85 1.58 -2.51
N TYR A 161 -15.77 0.93 -2.02
CA TYR A 161 -14.44 0.92 -2.66
C TYR A 161 -13.91 2.33 -3.01
N ALA A 162 -14.37 3.30 -2.23
CA ALA A 162 -13.89 4.68 -2.31
C ALA A 162 -12.67 4.83 -1.40
N TYR A 163 -11.52 4.39 -1.89
CA TYR A 163 -10.26 4.36 -1.12
C TYR A 163 -9.89 5.74 -0.59
N MET A 164 -9.75 5.85 0.73
CA MET A 164 -9.50 7.09 1.47
C MET A 164 -8.38 7.93 0.86
N PHE A 165 -7.27 7.32 0.48
CA PHE A 165 -6.08 8.01 -0.01
C PHE A 165 -6.28 8.75 -1.34
N ILE A 166 -7.07 8.20 -2.26
CA ILE A 166 -7.30 8.82 -3.58
C ILE A 166 -8.60 9.62 -3.67
N HIS A 167 -9.51 9.51 -2.69
CA HIS A 167 -10.76 10.28 -2.67
C HIS A 167 -10.61 11.57 -1.85
N THR A 168 -9.55 12.32 -2.12
CA THR A 168 -9.27 13.63 -1.56
C THR A 168 -8.40 14.47 -2.49
N GLU A 169 -8.55 15.77 -2.44
CA GLU A 169 -7.64 16.70 -3.14
C GLU A 169 -6.29 16.83 -2.41
N ASN A 170 -6.31 16.72 -1.08
CA ASN A 170 -5.13 16.89 -0.24
C ASN A 170 -4.90 15.68 0.68
N PRO A 171 -4.09 14.69 0.28
CA PRO A 171 -3.81 13.50 1.09
C PRO A 171 -2.93 13.80 2.33
N SER A 172 -2.23 14.93 2.40
CA SER A 172 -1.39 15.28 3.54
C SER A 172 -2.19 15.57 4.81
N GLN A 173 -3.47 15.96 4.65
CA GLN A 173 -4.36 16.26 5.79
C GLN A 173 -4.58 15.07 6.74
N PHE A 174 -4.41 13.83 6.27
CA PHE A 174 -4.62 12.64 7.09
C PHE A 174 -3.60 12.50 8.23
N PHE A 175 -2.46 13.15 8.09
CA PHE A 175 -1.37 13.13 9.06
C PHE A 175 -0.89 14.56 9.38
N ASP A 176 -1.80 15.50 9.54
CA ASP A 176 -1.53 16.89 9.93
C ASP A 176 -0.44 17.57 9.07
N ASN A 177 -0.45 17.29 7.77
CA ASN A 177 0.54 17.75 6.78
C ASN A 177 1.99 17.29 7.07
N MET A 178 2.14 16.18 7.77
CA MET A 178 3.43 15.53 7.99
C MET A 178 4.11 15.18 6.66
N LYS A 179 5.41 15.37 6.59
CA LYS A 179 6.24 14.93 5.47
C LYS A 179 6.69 13.49 5.69
N PHE A 180 6.64 12.69 4.64
CA PHE A 180 7.15 11.33 4.62
C PHE A 180 8.40 11.24 3.78
N ASP A 181 9.43 10.57 4.29
CA ASP A 181 10.66 10.32 3.53
C ASP A 181 10.44 9.20 2.51
N VAL A 182 9.69 8.18 2.90
CA VAL A 182 9.43 7.01 2.07
C VAL A 182 7.94 6.74 1.98
N ILE A 183 7.41 6.61 0.75
CA ILE A 183 6.10 6.04 0.49
C ILE A 183 6.29 4.71 -0.24
N ILE A 184 5.69 3.64 0.27
CA ILE A 184 5.92 2.29 -0.23
C ILE A 184 4.68 1.42 -0.08
N GLY A 185 4.47 0.50 -1.03
CA GLY A 185 3.44 -0.53 -0.87
C GLY A 185 2.94 -1.13 -2.18
N ASN A 186 1.80 -1.83 -2.08
CA ASN A 186 1.13 -2.50 -3.18
C ASN A 186 -0.31 -1.97 -3.30
N PRO A 187 -0.57 -0.97 -4.17
CA PRO A 187 -1.91 -0.38 -4.31
C PRO A 187 -2.92 -1.36 -4.90
N PRO A 188 -4.23 -1.11 -4.78
CA PRO A 188 -5.25 -1.77 -5.57
C PRO A 188 -4.99 -1.56 -7.07
N TYR A 189 -5.13 -2.63 -7.87
CA TYR A 189 -4.74 -2.58 -9.28
C TYR A 189 -5.83 -2.06 -10.20
N GLN A 190 -7.06 -2.46 -9.97
CA GLN A 190 -8.19 -2.13 -10.83
C GLN A 190 -9.50 -2.02 -10.03
N LEU A 191 -10.47 -1.35 -10.59
CA LEU A 191 -11.85 -1.39 -10.12
C LEU A 191 -12.61 -2.39 -10.96
N SER A 192 -13.34 -3.30 -10.31
CA SER A 192 -14.30 -4.17 -10.96
C SER A 192 -15.40 -3.31 -11.61
N ASP A 193 -15.82 -3.62 -12.82
CA ASP A 193 -16.95 -2.95 -13.45
C ASP A 193 -18.32 -3.51 -12.99
N GLY A 194 -18.28 -4.52 -12.10
CA GLY A 194 -19.47 -5.16 -11.54
C GLY A 194 -20.26 -6.01 -12.53
N SER A 195 -19.78 -6.15 -13.77
CA SER A 195 -20.50 -6.90 -14.82
C SER A 195 -20.35 -8.41 -14.68
N GLY A 196 -19.40 -8.89 -13.87
CA GLY A 196 -19.07 -10.31 -13.79
C GLY A 196 -18.50 -10.90 -15.09
N ALA A 197 -18.41 -10.10 -16.14
CA ALA A 197 -17.90 -10.47 -17.44
C ALA A 197 -16.46 -9.96 -17.57
N SER A 198 -15.58 -10.82 -18.03
CA SER A 198 -14.17 -10.69 -18.39
C SER A 198 -13.37 -9.51 -17.80
N THR A 199 -12.17 -9.79 -17.33
CA THR A 199 -11.13 -8.87 -16.83
C THR A 199 -10.80 -7.69 -17.76
N ASP A 200 -11.23 -7.72 -19.03
CA ASP A 200 -10.96 -6.68 -20.04
C ASP A 200 -11.74 -5.38 -19.83
N ALA A 201 -12.81 -5.39 -19.05
CA ALA A 201 -13.63 -4.21 -18.77
C ALA A 201 -13.19 -3.46 -17.50
N ALA A 202 -12.37 -4.07 -16.66
CA ALA A 202 -11.90 -3.47 -15.42
C ALA A 202 -10.98 -2.25 -15.69
N MET A 203 -11.21 -1.17 -14.95
CA MET A 203 -10.47 0.08 -15.11
C MET A 203 -9.25 0.12 -14.19
N PRO A 204 -8.04 0.38 -14.72
CA PRO A 204 -6.85 0.57 -13.89
C PRO A 204 -7.06 1.70 -12.88
N ILE A 205 -6.66 1.48 -11.63
CA ILE A 205 -6.72 2.49 -10.56
C ILE A 205 -5.35 2.75 -9.92
N TYR A 206 -4.40 1.83 -10.05
CA TYR A 206 -3.06 1.93 -9.44
C TYR A 206 -2.31 3.22 -9.83
N ASN A 207 -2.50 3.71 -11.04
CA ASN A 207 -1.92 4.96 -11.50
C ASN A 207 -2.37 6.16 -10.63
N ARG A 208 -3.63 6.16 -10.14
CA ARG A 208 -4.14 7.21 -9.25
C ARG A 208 -3.42 7.23 -7.92
N PHE A 209 -3.06 6.04 -7.41
CA PHE A 209 -2.29 5.92 -6.17
C PHE A 209 -0.86 6.44 -6.33
N VAL A 210 -0.19 6.15 -7.45
CA VAL A 210 1.14 6.69 -7.76
C VAL A 210 1.08 8.22 -7.90
N GLU A 211 0.16 8.74 -8.70
CA GLU A 211 -0.05 10.18 -8.89
C GLU A 211 -0.33 10.91 -7.57
N GLN A 212 -1.14 10.30 -6.68
CA GLN A 212 -1.47 10.88 -5.38
C GLN A 212 -0.29 10.84 -4.41
N ALA A 213 0.51 9.76 -4.42
CA ALA A 213 1.70 9.64 -3.60
C ALA A 213 2.76 10.68 -3.97
N LEU A 214 2.95 10.95 -5.26
CA LEU A 214 3.86 12.00 -5.74
C LEU A 214 3.46 13.41 -5.29
N LYS A 215 2.16 13.68 -5.06
CA LYS A 215 1.71 14.96 -4.48
C LYS A 215 2.21 15.20 -3.06
N LEU A 216 2.49 14.13 -2.30
CA LEU A 216 3.09 14.22 -0.97
C LEU A 216 4.57 14.58 -0.97
N LYS A 217 5.20 14.61 -2.16
CA LYS A 217 6.62 14.93 -2.36
C LYS A 217 7.55 14.12 -1.45
N PRO A 218 7.45 12.77 -1.48
CA PRO A 218 8.35 11.93 -0.69
C PRO A 218 9.78 12.04 -1.24
N ARG A 219 10.77 11.73 -0.42
CA ARG A 219 12.14 11.55 -0.91
C ARG A 219 12.26 10.29 -1.75
N PHE A 220 11.61 9.21 -1.33
CA PHE A 220 11.56 7.94 -2.06
C PHE A 220 10.13 7.45 -2.23
N LEU A 221 9.83 6.97 -3.44
CA LEU A 221 8.57 6.28 -3.73
C LEU A 221 8.88 4.91 -4.34
N SER A 222 8.32 3.86 -3.76
CA SER A 222 8.46 2.50 -4.30
C SER A 222 7.13 1.77 -4.24
N MET A 223 6.66 1.31 -5.39
CA MET A 223 5.39 0.59 -5.49
C MET A 223 5.53 -0.61 -6.42
N ILE A 224 4.76 -1.66 -6.14
CA ILE A 224 4.55 -2.76 -7.07
C ILE A 224 3.20 -2.60 -7.75
N ILE A 225 3.21 -2.55 -9.08
CA ILE A 225 2.04 -2.25 -9.92
C ILE A 225 2.01 -3.16 -11.16
N PRO A 226 0.86 -3.35 -11.82
CA PRO A 226 0.81 -4.06 -13.11
C PRO A 226 1.69 -3.40 -14.16
N SER A 227 2.39 -4.20 -14.99
CA SER A 227 3.31 -3.72 -16.03
C SER A 227 2.61 -3.21 -17.29
N LYS A 228 1.33 -3.45 -17.44
CA LYS A 228 0.53 -3.12 -18.64
C LYS A 228 0.62 -1.64 -19.07
N TRP A 229 0.95 -0.73 -18.15
CA TRP A 229 1.14 0.69 -18.46
C TRP A 229 2.29 0.95 -19.43
N MET A 230 3.31 0.09 -19.48
CA MET A 230 4.50 0.27 -20.33
C MET A 230 4.18 0.15 -21.82
N VAL A 231 3.30 -0.77 -22.19
CA VAL A 231 2.98 -1.07 -23.58
C VAL A 231 1.61 -0.59 -24.03
N GLY A 232 0.67 -0.39 -23.09
CA GLY A 232 -0.71 -0.06 -23.44
C GLY A 232 -1.56 0.29 -22.23
N GLY A 233 -2.79 -0.18 -22.22
CA GLY A 233 -3.75 0.01 -21.14
C GLY A 233 -4.69 1.20 -21.37
N ARG A 234 -5.99 0.91 -21.23
CA ARG A 234 -7.05 1.92 -21.36
C ARG A 234 -6.88 3.02 -20.30
N GLY A 235 -6.78 4.27 -20.72
CA GLY A 235 -6.67 5.41 -19.82
C GLY A 235 -5.26 5.65 -19.24
N LEU A 236 -4.24 4.86 -19.60
CA LEU A 236 -2.90 4.92 -19.02
C LEU A 236 -1.89 5.76 -19.85
N GLN A 237 -2.30 6.38 -20.96
CA GLN A 237 -1.38 7.13 -21.83
C GLN A 237 -0.66 8.28 -21.08
N LYS A 238 -1.41 9.05 -20.27
CA LYS A 238 -0.82 10.14 -19.46
C LYS A 238 0.13 9.60 -18.41
N PHE A 239 -0.28 8.54 -17.70
CA PHE A 239 0.55 7.87 -16.70
C PHE A 239 1.84 7.32 -17.30
N ARG A 240 1.75 6.63 -18.45
CA ARG A 240 2.92 6.13 -19.18
C ARG A 240 3.87 7.27 -19.52
N LYS A 241 3.35 8.36 -20.14
CA LYS A 241 4.17 9.53 -20.49
C LYS A 241 4.86 10.10 -19.24
N MET A 242 4.16 10.21 -18.12
CA MET A 242 4.73 10.66 -16.85
C MET A 242 5.89 9.74 -16.44
N MET A 243 5.63 8.43 -16.29
CA MET A 243 6.64 7.47 -15.81
C MET A 243 7.85 7.32 -16.73
N THR A 244 7.66 7.38 -18.06
CA THR A 244 8.77 7.21 -19.03
C THR A 244 9.64 8.45 -19.21
N HIS A 245 9.14 9.64 -18.85
CA HIS A 245 9.88 10.89 -18.96
C HIS A 245 10.37 11.43 -17.61
N ASP A 246 10.04 10.72 -16.50
CA ASP A 246 10.47 11.12 -15.17
C ASP A 246 11.91 10.65 -14.92
N SER A 247 12.84 11.62 -14.85
CA SER A 247 14.26 11.34 -14.61
C SER A 247 14.56 10.82 -13.18
N HIS A 248 13.60 10.92 -12.27
CA HIS A 248 13.75 10.43 -10.89
C HIS A 248 13.49 8.92 -10.75
N LEU A 249 13.00 8.25 -11.82
CA LEU A 249 12.81 6.79 -11.82
C LEU A 249 14.18 6.10 -11.91
N ARG A 250 14.64 5.53 -10.80
CA ARG A 250 15.99 4.97 -10.66
C ARG A 250 16.10 3.51 -11.05
N TYR A 251 15.19 2.72 -10.54
CA TYR A 251 15.14 1.28 -10.75
C TYR A 251 13.73 0.86 -11.16
N LEU A 252 13.67 -0.07 -12.09
CA LEU A 252 12.43 -0.71 -12.54
C LEU A 252 12.72 -2.19 -12.75
N TYR A 253 12.03 -3.04 -12.03
CA TYR A 253 12.09 -4.49 -12.15
C TYR A 253 10.76 -4.99 -12.68
N ASP A 254 10.79 -5.62 -13.85
CA ASP A 254 9.61 -6.12 -14.54
C ASP A 254 9.56 -7.65 -14.53
N TYR A 255 8.38 -8.19 -14.30
CA TYR A 255 8.10 -9.62 -14.26
C TYR A 255 6.91 -9.92 -15.17
N GLU A 256 7.17 -10.50 -16.33
CA GLU A 256 6.13 -10.89 -17.29
C GLU A 256 5.14 -11.89 -16.68
N ASP A 257 5.63 -12.80 -15.83
CA ASP A 257 4.81 -13.71 -15.05
C ASP A 257 4.65 -13.22 -13.62
N ALA A 258 3.45 -12.71 -13.30
CA ALA A 258 3.11 -12.23 -11.98
C ALA A 258 3.20 -13.29 -10.87
N SER A 259 3.10 -14.58 -11.22
CA SER A 259 3.21 -15.69 -10.26
C SER A 259 4.59 -15.78 -9.60
N THR A 260 5.62 -15.23 -10.23
CA THR A 260 6.96 -15.06 -9.63
C THR A 260 6.96 -14.14 -8.40
N CYS A 261 6.08 -13.17 -8.39
CA CYS A 261 5.90 -12.21 -7.29
C CYS A 261 4.76 -12.62 -6.34
N PHE A 262 3.70 -13.17 -6.91
CA PHE A 262 2.46 -13.52 -6.21
C PHE A 262 2.04 -14.95 -6.55
N PRO A 263 2.51 -15.96 -5.81
CA PRO A 263 2.21 -17.36 -6.09
C PRO A 263 0.71 -17.62 -6.24
N GLY A 264 0.32 -18.21 -7.36
CA GLY A 264 -1.08 -18.55 -7.66
C GLY A 264 -1.94 -17.38 -8.17
N VAL A 265 -1.36 -16.19 -8.37
CA VAL A 265 -2.08 -15.02 -8.91
C VAL A 265 -1.66 -14.82 -10.37
N HIS A 266 -2.65 -14.72 -11.26
CA HIS A 266 -2.45 -14.35 -12.66
C HIS A 266 -2.83 -12.88 -12.86
N ILE A 267 -1.89 -12.10 -13.42
CA ILE A 267 -2.11 -10.69 -13.78
C ILE A 267 -1.67 -10.54 -15.23
N ASP A 268 -2.62 -10.20 -16.08
CA ASP A 268 -2.37 -10.02 -17.52
C ASP A 268 -1.35 -8.88 -17.76
N GLY A 269 -0.27 -9.21 -18.47
CA GLY A 269 0.86 -8.31 -18.72
C GLY A 269 1.87 -8.20 -17.58
N GLY A 270 1.76 -9.05 -16.54
CA GLY A 270 2.74 -9.10 -15.47
C GLY A 270 2.69 -7.93 -14.45
N VAL A 271 3.73 -7.85 -13.63
CA VAL A 271 3.88 -6.82 -12.60
C VAL A 271 5.29 -6.26 -12.60
N CYS A 272 5.41 -5.00 -12.21
CA CYS A 272 6.70 -4.38 -11.99
C CYS A 272 6.73 -3.68 -10.64
N TYR A 273 7.93 -3.54 -10.06
CA TYR A 273 8.16 -2.61 -8.96
C TYR A 273 9.31 -1.68 -9.29
N PHE A 274 9.26 -0.48 -8.73
CA PHE A 274 10.19 0.59 -9.05
C PHE A 274 10.66 1.33 -7.82
N LEU A 275 11.79 2.03 -7.93
CA LEU A 275 12.24 3.06 -7.02
C LEU A 275 12.33 4.40 -7.75
N TRP A 276 11.62 5.38 -7.22
CA TRP A 276 11.72 6.79 -7.56
C TRP A 276 12.44 7.54 -6.43
N ASP A 277 13.38 8.42 -6.78
CA ASP A 277 14.23 9.17 -5.84
C ASP A 277 14.23 10.66 -6.22
N GLU A 278 13.68 11.52 -5.36
CA GLU A 278 13.57 12.98 -5.59
C GLU A 278 14.92 13.66 -5.95
N LYS A 279 16.02 13.08 -5.49
CA LYS A 279 17.36 13.68 -5.67
C LYS A 279 18.13 13.16 -6.88
N TYR A 280 17.52 12.32 -7.69
CA TYR A 280 18.23 11.67 -8.80
C TYR A 280 18.12 12.42 -10.14
#